data_dc510f53e0cdb2625cf1177e752f5280
#
_entry.id   dc510f53e0cdb2625cf1177e752f5280
#
_cell.length_a   1.000
_cell.length_b   1.000
_cell.length_c   1.000
_cell.angle_alpha   90.00
_cell.angle_beta   90.00
_cell.angle_gamma   90.00
#
_symmetry.space_group_name_H-M   'P 1'
#
loop_
_entity.id
_entity.type
_entity.pdbx_description
1 polymer ?
#
loop_
_entity_poly.entity_id
_entity_poly.type
_entity_poly.pdbx_seq_one_letter_code
_entity_poly.pdbx_strand_id
1 'polypeptide(L)'
;HQLLPIRKIVDRGYQYMCPGETNETFLNYKRFIDYISLNDRTKVEPFDVGTFRQFSLIYLPDEYDTQFNIQNIYANGQLWIGNKKKYLFPELETLKKDFFPRENMLSCVIKMTYGNFAYYTGGDIPGFPKVGMPTWHDVESAVAQEVGHVEVAVLNHHGYEDTTNETFISSLSPQVFVVQTWNAAHLNHAVLNRILSKRLYPY
;
A
#
# COMPACT_ATOMS: atom_id res chain seq x y z
N HIS A 1 9.33 -14.41 -15.21
CA HIS A 1 9.35 -15.78 -14.64
C HIS A 1 10.22 -16.74 -15.48
N GLN A 2 10.14 -16.72 -16.81
CA GLN A 2 11.03 -17.55 -17.64
C GLN A 2 12.51 -17.12 -17.58
N LEU A 3 12.77 -15.86 -17.32
CA LEU A 3 14.12 -15.27 -17.27
C LEU A 3 14.70 -15.21 -15.85
N LEU A 4 13.86 -15.10 -14.84
CA LEU A 4 14.27 -15.00 -13.44
C LEU A 4 13.48 -16.00 -12.59
N PRO A 5 14.15 -16.84 -11.79
CA PRO A 5 13.44 -17.74 -10.88
C PRO A 5 12.80 -16.96 -9.74
N ILE A 6 11.48 -16.93 -9.71
CA ILE A 6 10.71 -16.34 -8.62
C ILE A 6 10.39 -17.46 -7.63
N ARG A 7 10.83 -17.33 -6.40
CA ARG A 7 10.59 -18.32 -5.33
C ARG A 7 9.29 -18.04 -4.57
N LYS A 8 8.94 -16.76 -4.42
CA LYS A 8 7.75 -16.34 -3.67
C LYS A 8 7.11 -15.13 -4.34
N ILE A 9 5.80 -15.17 -4.42
CA ILE A 9 4.95 -14.03 -4.77
C ILE A 9 4.05 -13.76 -3.58
N VAL A 10 3.99 -12.51 -3.17
CA VAL A 10 3.03 -12.03 -2.17
C VAL A 10 2.17 -10.98 -2.85
N ASP A 11 0.88 -11.22 -2.89
CA ASP A 11 -0.08 -10.27 -3.44
C ASP A 11 -1.23 -10.01 -2.46
N ARG A 12 -2.14 -9.09 -2.78
CA ARG A 12 -3.26 -8.78 -1.90
C ARG A 12 -4.23 -9.94 -1.67
N GLY A 13 -4.15 -11.01 -2.47
CA GLY A 13 -5.09 -12.13 -2.48
C GLY A 13 -6.41 -11.79 -3.16
N TYR A 14 -7.12 -12.85 -3.66
CA TYR A 14 -8.36 -12.70 -4.43
C TYR A 14 -9.63 -12.85 -3.61
N GLN A 15 -9.52 -13.10 -2.33
CA GLN A 15 -10.68 -13.32 -1.46
C GLN A 15 -11.55 -12.06 -1.34
N TYR A 16 -10.93 -10.89 -1.51
CA TYR A 16 -11.63 -9.61 -1.56
C TYR A 16 -11.74 -9.14 -3.02
N MET A 17 -12.79 -9.55 -3.68
CA MET A 17 -13.12 -9.06 -5.03
C MET A 17 -14.16 -7.96 -4.92
N CYS A 18 -13.87 -6.80 -5.51
CA CYS A 18 -14.92 -5.80 -5.72
C CYS A 18 -15.95 -6.36 -6.70
N PRO A 19 -17.22 -6.46 -6.32
CA PRO A 19 -18.26 -6.95 -7.22
C PRO A 19 -18.29 -6.10 -8.49
N GLY A 20 -18.11 -6.76 -9.64
CA GLY A 20 -18.13 -6.11 -10.95
C GLY A 20 -16.76 -5.71 -11.50
N GLU A 21 -15.66 -6.04 -10.83
CA GLU A 21 -14.32 -5.89 -11.40
C GLU A 21 -14.14 -6.93 -12.53
N THR A 22 -14.38 -6.49 -13.75
CA THR A 22 -14.22 -7.28 -14.98
C THR A 22 -13.06 -6.79 -15.84
N ASN A 23 -12.16 -5.99 -15.26
CA ASN A 23 -11.01 -5.46 -15.96
C ASN A 23 -10.14 -6.62 -16.48
N GLU A 24 -9.89 -6.63 -17.80
CA GLU A 24 -9.12 -7.68 -18.45
C GLU A 24 -7.70 -7.81 -17.88
N THR A 25 -7.09 -6.71 -17.49
CA THR A 25 -5.77 -6.70 -16.84
C THR A 25 -5.78 -7.48 -15.52
N PHE A 26 -6.81 -7.29 -14.69
CA PHE A 26 -6.98 -8.05 -13.46
C PHE A 26 -7.22 -9.53 -13.72
N LEU A 27 -8.08 -9.87 -14.68
CA LEU A 27 -8.34 -11.26 -15.05
C LEU A 27 -7.08 -11.96 -15.61
N ASN A 28 -6.25 -11.25 -16.38
CA ASN A 28 -4.99 -11.76 -16.89
C ASN A 28 -3.97 -11.97 -15.75
N TYR A 29 -3.89 -11.05 -14.80
CA TYR A 29 -3.07 -11.23 -13.60
C TYR A 29 -3.53 -12.45 -12.79
N LYS A 30 -4.83 -12.60 -12.57
CA LYS A 30 -5.37 -13.77 -11.87
C LYS A 30 -5.00 -15.08 -12.56
N ARG A 31 -5.18 -15.16 -13.88
CA ARG A 31 -4.78 -16.35 -14.67
C ARG A 31 -3.29 -16.65 -14.53
N PHE A 32 -2.47 -15.60 -14.52
CA PHE A 32 -1.03 -15.73 -14.31
C PHE A 32 -0.70 -16.31 -12.92
N ILE A 33 -1.34 -15.82 -11.86
CA ILE A 33 -1.14 -16.34 -10.50
C ILE A 33 -1.65 -17.77 -10.37
N ASP A 34 -2.83 -18.07 -10.91
CA ASP A 34 -3.38 -19.44 -10.92
C ASP A 34 -2.40 -20.41 -11.64
N TYR A 35 -1.87 -20.00 -12.81
CA TYR A 35 -0.87 -20.78 -13.54
C TYR A 35 0.43 -21.00 -12.75
N ILE A 36 0.93 -19.98 -12.10
CA ILE A 36 2.17 -20.08 -11.30
C ILE A 36 1.96 -20.92 -10.04
N SER A 37 0.78 -20.82 -9.41
CA SER A 37 0.45 -21.61 -8.22
C SER A 37 0.44 -23.12 -8.47
N LEU A 38 0.26 -23.54 -9.72
CA LEU A 38 0.39 -24.94 -10.13
C LEU A 38 1.85 -25.39 -10.27
N ASN A 39 2.81 -24.48 -10.14
CA ASN A 39 4.22 -24.77 -10.27
C ASN A 39 4.87 -24.83 -8.89
N ASP A 40 5.30 -26.00 -8.47
CA ASP A 40 5.92 -26.27 -7.14
C ASP A 40 7.15 -25.42 -6.81
N ARG A 41 7.68 -24.68 -7.79
CA ARG A 41 8.87 -23.83 -7.61
C ARG A 41 8.56 -22.42 -7.10
N THR A 42 7.30 -21.98 -7.18
CA THR A 42 6.90 -20.63 -6.77
C THR A 42 5.77 -20.70 -5.75
N LYS A 43 6.04 -20.25 -4.53
CA LYS A 43 5.03 -20.14 -3.49
C LYS A 43 4.24 -18.84 -3.69
N VAL A 44 2.92 -18.92 -3.78
CA VAL A 44 2.03 -17.75 -3.79
C VAL A 44 1.34 -17.63 -2.44
N GLU A 45 1.43 -16.47 -1.83
CA GLU A 45 0.85 -16.19 -0.51
C GLU A 45 0.00 -14.91 -0.58
N PRO A 46 -1.18 -14.87 0.08
CA PRO A 46 -1.87 -13.62 0.29
C PRO A 46 -1.10 -12.73 1.27
N PHE A 47 -1.17 -11.42 1.08
CA PHE A 47 -0.58 -10.44 1.99
C PHE A 47 -1.27 -10.52 3.36
N ASP A 48 -0.52 -10.89 4.39
CA ASP A 48 -1.03 -11.06 5.74
C ASP A 48 -0.78 -9.80 6.57
N VAL A 49 -1.83 -9.01 6.76
CA VAL A 49 -1.78 -7.76 7.51
C VAL A 49 -1.43 -8.01 8.98
N GLY A 50 -0.50 -7.22 9.53
CA GLY A 50 -0.06 -7.26 10.91
C GLY A 50 1.10 -8.20 11.19
N THR A 51 1.58 -8.94 10.18
CA THR A 51 2.77 -9.80 10.36
C THR A 51 4.06 -9.04 10.09
N PHE A 52 5.14 -9.50 10.73
CA PHE A 52 6.53 -9.11 10.47
C PHE A 52 7.34 -10.26 9.85
N ARG A 53 6.69 -11.40 9.55
CA ARG A 53 7.37 -12.64 9.17
C ARG A 53 7.22 -13.01 7.70
N GLN A 54 6.42 -12.25 6.95
CA GLN A 54 6.14 -12.58 5.57
C GLN A 54 7.33 -12.28 4.66
N PHE A 55 8.11 -11.26 5.01
CA PHE A 55 9.35 -10.88 4.33
C PHE A 55 10.51 -11.03 5.32
N SER A 56 11.51 -11.82 4.97
CA SER A 56 12.70 -12.06 5.78
C SER A 56 13.95 -11.91 4.94
N LEU A 57 15.04 -11.56 5.59
CA LEU A 57 16.35 -11.57 4.95
C LEU A 57 16.72 -13.01 4.60
N ILE A 58 17.29 -13.20 3.39
CA ILE A 58 17.79 -14.49 2.92
C ILE A 58 19.27 -14.63 3.25
N TYR A 59 19.99 -13.51 3.27
CA TYR A 59 21.44 -13.47 3.52
C TYR A 59 21.70 -13.00 4.95
N LEU A 60 22.45 -13.78 5.72
CA LEU A 60 22.82 -13.52 7.12
C LEU A 60 21.63 -13.11 8.02
N PRO A 61 20.51 -13.86 8.03
CA PRO A 61 19.34 -13.48 8.82
C PRO A 61 19.67 -13.35 10.30
N ASP A 62 20.48 -14.25 10.89
CA ASP A 62 20.83 -14.24 12.32
C ASP A 62 21.61 -12.99 12.74
N GLU A 63 22.33 -12.36 11.80
CA GLU A 63 23.11 -11.15 12.07
C GLU A 63 22.23 -9.88 12.09
N TYR A 64 21.20 -9.81 11.23
CA TYR A 64 20.42 -8.61 11.00
C TYR A 64 18.96 -8.68 11.47
N ASP A 65 18.47 -9.84 11.89
CA ASP A 65 17.07 -10.09 12.23
C ASP A 65 16.56 -9.19 13.37
N THR A 66 17.45 -8.77 14.28
CA THR A 66 17.11 -7.84 15.35
C THR A 66 17.01 -6.37 14.90
N GLN A 67 17.58 -6.03 13.75
CA GLN A 67 17.66 -4.66 13.24
C GLN A 67 16.75 -4.41 12.05
N PHE A 68 16.44 -5.46 11.28
CA PHE A 68 15.66 -5.37 10.06
C PHE A 68 14.31 -6.05 10.23
N ASN A 69 13.24 -5.33 9.86
CA ASN A 69 11.93 -5.94 9.71
C ASN A 69 11.07 -5.25 8.64
N ILE A 70 10.09 -5.98 8.12
CA ILE A 70 9.05 -5.45 7.24
C ILE A 70 7.71 -5.78 7.88
N GLN A 71 7.00 -4.73 8.25
CA GLN A 71 5.65 -4.83 8.79
C GLN A 71 4.61 -4.67 7.69
N ASN A 72 3.67 -5.59 7.62
CA ASN A 72 2.50 -5.52 6.76
C ASN A 72 1.43 -4.67 7.44
N ILE A 73 1.23 -3.44 6.97
CA ILE A 73 0.36 -2.44 7.62
C ILE A 73 -1.09 -2.57 7.16
N TYR A 74 -1.31 -2.68 5.85
CA TYR A 74 -2.65 -2.60 5.28
C TYR A 74 -2.77 -3.40 3.99
N ALA A 75 -3.90 -4.02 3.76
CA ALA A 75 -4.39 -4.52 2.47
C ALA A 75 -5.89 -4.82 2.55
N ASN A 76 -6.61 -4.71 1.42
CA ASN A 76 -8.01 -5.13 1.30
C ASN A 76 -8.95 -4.51 2.35
N GLY A 77 -8.74 -3.26 2.75
CA GLY A 77 -9.52 -2.60 3.78
C GLY A 77 -9.15 -2.98 5.22
N GLN A 78 -8.25 -3.93 5.42
CA GLN A 78 -7.75 -4.29 6.73
C GLN A 78 -6.54 -3.43 7.08
N LEU A 79 -6.61 -2.70 8.19
CA LEU A 79 -5.53 -1.91 8.76
C LEU A 79 -5.06 -2.54 10.06
N TRP A 80 -3.75 -2.68 10.25
CA TRP A 80 -3.16 -3.09 11.51
C TRP A 80 -3.06 -1.89 12.44
N ILE A 81 -3.69 -1.98 13.62
CA ILE A 81 -3.67 -0.94 14.64
C ILE A 81 -3.15 -1.55 15.95
N GLY A 82 -1.91 -1.17 16.31
CA GLY A 82 -1.27 -1.66 17.54
C GLY A 82 -1.10 -3.17 17.55
N ASN A 83 -2.14 -3.92 17.90
CA ASN A 83 -2.11 -5.39 18.01
C ASN A 83 -3.32 -6.10 17.39
N LYS A 84 -4.14 -5.39 16.64
CA LYS A 84 -5.36 -5.93 16.03
C LYS A 84 -5.60 -5.40 14.63
N LYS A 85 -6.36 -6.15 13.84
CA LYS A 85 -6.86 -5.74 12.53
C LYS A 85 -8.15 -4.94 12.70
N LYS A 86 -8.25 -3.80 12.03
CA LYS A 86 -9.47 -3.00 11.90
C LYS A 86 -9.87 -2.94 10.44
N TYR A 87 -11.16 -3.16 10.15
CA TYR A 87 -11.70 -2.94 8.81
C TYR A 87 -12.05 -1.46 8.64
N LEU A 88 -11.58 -0.85 7.57
CA LEU A 88 -11.87 0.54 7.21
C LEU A 88 -13.17 0.68 6.42
N PHE A 89 -13.57 -0.38 5.71
CA PHE A 89 -14.73 -0.37 4.85
C PHE A 89 -15.95 -0.94 5.57
N PRO A 90 -17.15 -0.39 5.31
CA PRO A 90 -18.40 -1.04 5.71
C PRO A 90 -18.55 -2.40 5.02
N GLU A 91 -19.47 -3.23 5.52
CA GLU A 91 -19.83 -4.49 4.87
C GLU A 91 -20.35 -4.23 3.47
N LEU A 92 -19.81 -4.93 2.46
CA LEU A 92 -20.09 -4.67 1.04
C LEU A 92 -21.58 -4.81 0.71
N GLU A 93 -22.27 -5.76 1.35
CA GLU A 93 -23.68 -6.00 1.16
C GLU A 93 -24.56 -4.82 1.55
N THR A 94 -24.04 -3.93 2.38
CA THR A 94 -24.72 -2.70 2.83
C THR A 94 -24.50 -1.51 1.90
N LEU A 95 -23.56 -1.62 0.97
CA LEU A 95 -23.13 -0.52 0.12
C LEU A 95 -23.91 -0.49 -1.20
N LYS A 96 -24.15 0.72 -1.71
CA LYS A 96 -24.52 0.90 -3.13
C LYS A 96 -23.28 0.64 -4.00
N LYS A 97 -23.49 0.11 -5.21
CA LYS A 97 -22.39 -0.21 -6.16
C LYS A 97 -21.44 0.96 -6.40
N ASP A 98 -21.96 2.17 -6.49
CA ASP A 98 -21.16 3.37 -6.75
C ASP A 98 -20.17 3.68 -5.62
N PHE A 99 -20.41 3.15 -4.42
CA PHE A 99 -19.55 3.34 -3.24
C PHE A 99 -18.59 2.17 -3.00
N PHE A 100 -18.62 1.13 -3.82
CA PHE A 100 -17.70 0.01 -3.64
C PHE A 100 -16.23 0.46 -3.68
N PRO A 101 -15.37 -0.14 -2.83
CA PRO A 101 -13.94 0.11 -2.88
C PRO A 101 -13.40 -0.18 -4.29
N ARG A 102 -12.51 0.69 -4.76
CA ARG A 102 -11.80 0.49 -6.04
C ARG A 102 -10.52 -0.30 -5.81
N GLU A 103 -9.95 -0.87 -6.87
CA GLU A 103 -8.74 -1.70 -6.81
C GLU A 103 -7.58 -0.98 -6.08
N ASN A 104 -7.34 0.30 -6.36
CA ASN A 104 -6.30 1.09 -5.69
C ASN A 104 -6.48 1.14 -4.17
N MET A 105 -7.72 1.16 -3.68
CA MET A 105 -8.01 1.14 -2.24
C MET A 105 -7.65 -0.19 -1.58
N LEU A 106 -7.34 -1.23 -2.34
CA LEU A 106 -7.02 -2.57 -1.86
C LEU A 106 -5.52 -2.86 -1.84
N SER A 107 -4.69 -1.89 -2.22
CA SER A 107 -3.22 -1.99 -2.31
C SER A 107 -2.59 -2.52 -1.01
N CYS A 108 -1.42 -3.16 -1.15
CA CYS A 108 -0.62 -3.60 -0.03
C CYS A 108 0.29 -2.49 0.48
N VAL A 109 0.30 -2.25 1.78
CA VAL A 109 1.14 -1.24 2.42
C VAL A 109 2.11 -1.89 3.39
N ILE A 110 3.38 -1.53 3.27
CA ILE A 110 4.43 -1.98 4.17
C ILE A 110 5.20 -0.80 4.78
N LYS A 111 5.70 -1.04 6.00
CA LYS A 111 6.76 -0.24 6.61
C LYS A 111 7.98 -1.15 6.81
N MET A 112 9.10 -0.77 6.20
CA MET A 112 10.38 -1.43 6.41
C MET A 112 11.19 -0.62 7.42
N THR A 113 11.85 -1.28 8.36
CA THR A 113 12.79 -0.64 9.30
C THR A 113 14.14 -1.35 9.26
N TYR A 114 15.22 -0.56 9.40
CA TYR A 114 16.57 -1.04 9.61
C TYR A 114 17.29 -0.12 10.61
N GLY A 115 17.49 -0.61 11.82
CA GLY A 115 17.94 0.23 12.93
C GLY A 115 16.98 1.42 13.14
N ASN A 116 17.51 2.63 13.02
CA ASN A 116 16.71 3.88 13.14
C ASN A 116 16.12 4.37 11.80
N PHE A 117 16.42 3.70 10.70
CA PHE A 117 15.91 4.06 9.38
C PHE A 117 14.56 3.38 9.15
N ALA A 118 13.58 4.14 8.65
CA ALA A 118 12.27 3.62 8.25
C ALA A 118 11.90 4.07 6.83
N TYR A 119 11.29 3.16 6.08
CA TYR A 119 10.85 3.33 4.70
C TYR A 119 9.40 2.91 4.56
N TYR A 120 8.64 3.69 3.81
CA TYR A 120 7.22 3.45 3.53
C TYR A 120 6.97 3.26 2.03
N THR A 121 6.08 2.32 1.69
CA THR A 121 5.43 2.23 0.37
C THR A 121 4.02 1.69 0.52
N GLY A 122 3.05 2.30 -0.17
CA GLY A 122 1.62 2.02 -0.03
C GLY A 122 0.87 1.71 -1.33
N GLY A 123 1.58 1.54 -2.44
CA GLY A 123 0.92 1.35 -3.75
C GLY A 123 0.09 2.58 -4.13
N ASP A 124 -1.14 2.35 -4.58
CA ASP A 124 -1.99 3.40 -5.13
C ASP A 124 -3.15 3.80 -4.19
N ILE A 125 -2.99 3.63 -2.85
CA ILE A 125 -4.06 4.01 -1.92
C ILE A 125 -4.41 5.50 -2.05
N PRO A 126 -5.72 5.85 -2.15
CA PRO A 126 -6.16 7.24 -2.27
C PRO A 126 -6.22 7.96 -0.92
N GLY A 127 -6.00 9.27 -0.94
CA GLY A 127 -6.07 10.18 0.20
C GLY A 127 -7.16 11.25 0.07
N PHE A 128 -7.80 11.34 -1.09
CA PHE A 128 -8.91 12.28 -1.32
C PHE A 128 -10.11 11.55 -1.92
N PRO A 129 -11.21 11.42 -1.17
CA PRO A 129 -12.46 10.92 -1.73
C PRO A 129 -12.92 11.82 -2.88
N LYS A 130 -13.39 11.23 -3.98
CA LYS A 130 -14.04 12.00 -5.04
C LYS A 130 -15.30 12.68 -4.49
N VAL A 131 -15.70 13.80 -5.11
CA VAL A 131 -16.92 14.51 -4.72
C VAL A 131 -18.11 13.55 -4.68
N GLY A 132 -18.83 13.54 -3.55
CA GLY A 132 -19.98 12.66 -3.32
C GLY A 132 -19.62 11.26 -2.78
N MET A 133 -18.35 10.92 -2.67
CA MET A 133 -17.92 9.65 -2.06
C MET A 133 -17.83 9.75 -0.54
N PRO A 134 -18.07 8.65 0.18
CA PRO A 134 -17.91 8.58 1.63
C PRO A 134 -16.47 8.88 2.08
N THR A 135 -16.33 9.42 3.29
CA THR A 135 -15.02 9.78 3.87
C THR A 135 -14.07 8.59 4.05
N TRP A 136 -14.59 7.38 4.22
CA TRP A 136 -13.75 6.17 4.34
C TRP A 136 -13.03 5.78 3.03
N HIS A 137 -13.30 6.48 1.90
CA HIS A 137 -12.48 6.40 0.70
C HIS A 137 -11.10 7.06 0.87
N ASP A 138 -10.88 7.85 1.90
CA ASP A 138 -9.56 8.30 2.34
C ASP A 138 -8.88 7.17 3.14
N VAL A 139 -8.23 6.27 2.44
CA VAL A 139 -7.45 5.18 3.03
C VAL A 139 -6.11 5.69 3.53
N GLU A 140 -5.52 6.63 2.78
CA GLU A 140 -4.17 7.16 3.03
C GLU A 140 -4.04 7.76 4.43
N SER A 141 -4.99 8.57 4.87
CA SER A 141 -4.95 9.20 6.19
C SER A 141 -4.94 8.20 7.33
N ALA A 142 -5.82 7.18 7.26
CA ALA A 142 -5.89 6.15 8.29
C ALA A 142 -4.58 5.33 8.36
N VAL A 143 -4.04 4.98 7.20
CA VAL A 143 -2.78 4.25 7.08
C VAL A 143 -1.60 5.09 7.58
N ALA A 144 -1.52 6.35 7.18
CA ALA A 144 -0.42 7.25 7.55
C ALA A 144 -0.30 7.44 9.06
N GLN A 145 -1.44 7.56 9.76
CA GLN A 145 -1.48 7.68 11.22
C GLN A 145 -0.89 6.45 11.94
N GLU A 146 -1.14 5.25 11.42
CA GLU A 146 -0.61 4.01 11.99
C GLU A 146 0.88 3.78 11.64
N VAL A 147 1.29 4.18 10.44
CA VAL A 147 2.69 4.09 10.01
C VAL A 147 3.59 5.00 10.85
N GLY A 148 3.13 6.23 11.13
CA GLY A 148 3.91 7.25 11.82
C GLY A 148 5.15 7.66 11.03
N HIS A 149 6.13 8.26 11.73
CA HIS A 149 7.35 8.79 11.11
C HIS A 149 8.15 7.75 10.32
N VAL A 150 8.70 8.20 9.17
CA VAL A 150 9.65 7.47 8.33
C VAL A 150 10.67 8.43 7.72
N GLU A 151 11.87 7.96 7.40
CA GLU A 151 12.89 8.77 6.71
C GLU A 151 12.61 8.90 5.21
N VAL A 152 12.05 7.83 4.61
CA VAL A 152 11.76 7.78 3.17
C VAL A 152 10.33 7.32 2.95
N ALA A 153 9.57 8.08 2.18
CA ALA A 153 8.22 7.69 1.75
C ALA A 153 8.11 7.66 0.22
N VAL A 154 7.63 6.55 -0.31
CA VAL A 154 7.14 6.49 -1.70
C VAL A 154 5.77 7.13 -1.75
N LEU A 155 5.56 8.04 -2.70
CA LEU A 155 4.26 8.66 -2.89
C LEU A 155 3.23 7.63 -3.37
N ASN A 156 2.10 7.58 -2.71
CA ASN A 156 0.99 6.75 -3.15
C ASN A 156 0.49 7.21 -4.51
N HIS A 157 -0.01 6.27 -5.32
CA HIS A 157 -0.57 6.51 -6.64
C HIS A 157 0.30 7.46 -7.49
N HIS A 158 1.62 7.26 -7.42
CA HIS A 158 2.62 8.02 -8.19
C HIS A 158 2.61 9.55 -7.93
N GLY A 159 2.03 10.00 -6.82
CA GLY A 159 1.79 11.41 -6.56
C GLY A 159 0.69 11.99 -7.46
N TYR A 160 -0.34 11.19 -7.81
CA TYR A 160 -1.53 11.65 -8.53
C TYR A 160 -2.38 12.58 -7.65
N GLU A 161 -3.33 13.29 -8.25
CA GLU A 161 -4.11 14.35 -7.57
C GLU A 161 -4.92 13.89 -6.35
N ASP A 162 -5.27 12.60 -6.31
CA ASP A 162 -6.10 12.00 -5.26
C ASP A 162 -5.30 11.44 -4.07
N THR A 163 -4.01 11.76 -3.95
CA THR A 163 -3.12 11.25 -2.89
C THR A 163 -2.29 12.36 -2.24
N THR A 164 -1.45 11.96 -1.30
CA THR A 164 -0.48 12.83 -0.61
C THR A 164 -1.18 13.98 0.08
N ASN A 165 -2.14 13.66 0.91
CA ASN A 165 -2.89 14.65 1.69
C ASN A 165 -2.08 15.18 2.89
N GLU A 166 -2.63 16.19 3.59
CA GLU A 166 -1.95 16.84 4.72
C GLU A 166 -1.67 15.84 5.86
N THR A 167 -2.57 14.90 6.10
CA THR A 167 -2.40 13.87 7.14
C THR A 167 -1.24 12.94 6.80
N PHE A 168 -1.13 12.52 5.54
CA PHE A 168 -0.02 11.70 5.06
C PHE A 168 1.32 12.41 5.28
N ILE A 169 1.43 13.64 4.80
CA ILE A 169 2.67 14.42 4.90
C ILE A 169 3.06 14.65 6.37
N SER A 170 2.12 15.08 7.21
CA SER A 170 2.40 15.40 8.61
C SER A 170 2.65 14.19 9.49
N SER A 171 1.97 13.07 9.23
CA SER A 171 2.15 11.84 10.02
C SER A 171 3.46 11.12 9.69
N LEU A 172 3.80 11.01 8.40
CA LEU A 172 5.04 10.37 7.98
C LEU A 172 6.24 11.28 8.13
N SER A 173 6.08 12.59 7.92
CA SER A 173 7.13 13.62 8.00
C SER A 173 8.48 13.16 7.45
N PRO A 174 8.55 12.64 6.19
CA PRO A 174 9.76 12.04 5.66
C PRO A 174 10.78 13.10 5.25
N GLN A 175 12.04 12.73 5.28
CA GLN A 175 13.13 13.55 4.74
C GLN A 175 13.23 13.44 3.21
N VAL A 176 12.80 12.31 2.66
CA VAL A 176 12.86 12.04 1.22
C VAL A 176 11.53 11.48 0.74
N PHE A 177 10.99 12.10 -0.31
CA PHE A 177 9.89 11.52 -1.09
C PHE A 177 10.45 10.85 -2.34
N VAL A 178 10.03 9.62 -2.59
CA VAL A 178 10.31 8.89 -3.84
C VAL A 178 9.08 8.97 -4.72
N VAL A 179 9.27 9.42 -5.96
CA VAL A 179 8.19 9.54 -6.95
C VAL A 179 8.46 8.57 -8.10
N GLN A 180 7.59 7.62 -8.29
CA GLN A 180 7.65 6.65 -9.38
C GLN A 180 6.77 7.17 -10.53
N THR A 181 7.35 7.82 -11.52
CA THR A 181 6.60 8.44 -12.62
C THR A 181 6.75 7.69 -13.93
N TRP A 182 5.67 7.61 -14.70
CA TRP A 182 5.63 7.01 -16.04
C TRP A 182 4.66 7.78 -16.97
N ASN A 183 4.00 8.81 -16.45
CA ASN A 183 2.96 9.58 -17.12
C ASN A 183 3.11 11.06 -16.78
N ALA A 184 2.72 11.95 -17.68
CA ALA A 184 2.81 13.41 -17.47
C ALA A 184 1.89 13.96 -16.35
N ALA A 185 0.90 13.19 -15.90
CA ALA A 185 0.07 13.56 -14.74
C ALA A 185 0.73 13.27 -13.37
N HIS A 186 1.87 12.58 -13.38
CA HIS A 186 2.71 12.31 -12.21
C HIS A 186 3.91 13.26 -12.22
N LEU A 187 4.36 13.82 -11.25
CA LEU A 187 3.81 14.24 -9.98
C LEU A 187 2.80 15.37 -10.21
N ASN A 188 1.59 15.28 -9.66
CA ASN A 188 0.59 16.33 -9.83
C ASN A 188 1.03 17.63 -9.12
N HIS A 189 0.73 18.78 -9.73
CA HIS A 189 1.10 20.10 -9.20
C HIS A 189 0.55 20.37 -7.80
N ALA A 190 -0.68 19.89 -7.51
CA ALA A 190 -1.27 20.04 -6.18
C ALA A 190 -0.50 19.22 -5.12
N VAL A 191 -0.01 18.04 -5.48
CA VAL A 191 0.85 17.21 -4.62
C VAL A 191 2.18 17.91 -4.37
N LEU A 192 2.84 18.41 -5.42
CA LEU A 192 4.09 19.15 -5.30
C LEU A 192 3.93 20.38 -4.39
N ASN A 193 2.84 21.14 -4.57
CA ASN A 193 2.56 22.30 -3.73
C ASN A 193 2.36 21.92 -2.26
N ARG A 194 1.70 20.81 -1.97
CA ARG A 194 1.54 20.33 -0.58
C ARG A 194 2.87 19.92 0.04
N ILE A 195 3.70 19.18 -0.69
CA ILE A 195 5.03 18.75 -0.23
C ILE A 195 5.94 19.94 0.06
N LEU A 196 5.92 20.96 -0.80
CA LEU A 196 6.76 22.17 -0.65
C LEU A 196 6.14 23.22 0.28
N SER A 197 4.99 22.97 0.87
CA SER A 197 4.31 23.92 1.73
C SER A 197 5.04 24.14 3.04
N LYS A 198 5.51 25.35 3.29
CA LYS A 198 6.11 25.76 4.57
C LYS A 198 5.13 25.70 5.75
N ARG A 199 3.83 25.62 5.49
CA ARG A 199 2.81 25.46 6.54
C ARG A 199 2.81 24.06 7.13
N LEU A 200 3.10 23.06 6.29
CA LEU A 200 3.16 21.64 6.68
C LEU A 200 4.55 21.23 7.14
N TYR A 201 5.57 21.88 6.59
CA TYR A 201 6.99 21.74 6.96
C TYR A 201 7.55 23.11 7.32
N PRO A 202 7.48 23.52 8.58
CA PRO A 202 7.91 24.84 9.04
C PRO A 202 9.43 25.03 9.10
N TYR A 203 10.23 24.08 8.63
CA TYR A 203 11.70 24.09 8.68
C TYR A 203 12.35 24.47 7.37
#